data_2bdcd69c2a9d8df9e9781b65d8de6ae2
#
_entry.id   2bdcd69c2a9d8df9e9781b65d8de6ae2
#
_cell.length_a   1.000
_cell.length_b   1.000
_cell.length_c   1.000
_cell.angle_alpha   90.00
_cell.angle_beta   90.00
_cell.angle_gamma   90.00
#
_symmetry.space_group_name_H-M   'P 1'
#
loop_
_entity.id
_entity.type
_entity.pdbx_description
1 polymer ?
#
loop_
_entity_poly.entity_id
_entity_poly.type
_entity_poly.pdbx_seq_one_letter_code
_entity_poly.pdbx_strand_id
1 'polypeptide(L)'
;IPYQTFRDFAENKGVFTPGATGIEIKDKNGNAVGTLDVPMIDFSSVSRRGSLTLLSQGYGVSAKHGGLGDVNNASFGYDKNNYTVVKNNKHSGLDFSLHRFSKLITEAAPADINISGQLSDSSQYTAFYRAGAGTQYIKERSGKQTHIPGTFLTGGTVGTPWYSGNNLISSSPGDTYNKSQG
;
A
#
# COMPACT_ATOMS: atom_id res chain seq x y z
N ILE A 1 7.98 -4.16 16.73
CA ILE A 1 8.54 -3.80 15.42
C ILE A 1 8.60 -2.29 15.34
N PRO A 2 9.76 -1.68 15.01
CA PRO A 2 9.88 -0.24 14.85
C PRO A 2 8.93 0.30 13.75
N TYR A 3 8.42 1.52 13.96
CA TYR A 3 7.58 2.17 12.96
C TYR A 3 8.28 2.31 11.59
N GLN A 4 9.59 2.58 11.59
CA GLN A 4 10.38 2.69 10.35
C GLN A 4 10.30 1.41 9.50
N THR A 5 10.20 0.23 10.12
CA THR A 5 10.07 -1.04 9.40
C THR A 5 8.83 -1.07 8.50
N PHE A 6 7.70 -0.53 8.95
CA PHE A 6 6.47 -0.47 8.15
C PHE A 6 6.59 0.51 6.98
N ARG A 7 7.37 1.57 7.14
CA ARG A 7 7.68 2.48 6.04
C ARG A 7 8.62 1.85 5.03
N ASP A 8 9.69 1.24 5.50
CA ASP A 8 10.68 0.59 4.65
C ASP A 8 10.05 -0.56 3.86
N PHE A 9 9.18 -1.34 4.49
CA PHE A 9 8.39 -2.37 3.82
C PHE A 9 7.57 -1.79 2.66
N ALA A 10 6.73 -0.78 2.93
CA ALA A 10 5.84 -0.21 1.93
C ALA A 10 6.56 0.60 0.84
N GLU A 11 7.72 1.13 1.16
CA GLU A 11 8.54 1.90 0.22
C GLU A 11 9.64 1.06 -0.47
N ASN A 12 9.66 -0.26 -0.24
CA ASN A 12 10.66 -1.18 -0.78
C ASN A 12 12.12 -0.76 -0.49
N LYS A 13 12.36 -0.29 0.73
CA LYS A 13 13.68 0.18 1.15
C LYS A 13 14.46 -0.89 1.91
N GLY A 14 15.79 -0.76 1.88
CA GLY A 14 16.69 -1.62 2.62
C GLY A 14 16.52 -3.09 2.24
N VAL A 15 16.24 -3.94 3.21
CA VAL A 15 16.07 -5.39 3.01
C VAL A 15 14.78 -5.74 2.25
N PHE A 16 13.83 -4.81 2.12
CA PHE A 16 12.55 -5.01 1.45
C PHE A 16 12.60 -4.73 -0.05
N THR A 17 13.71 -5.06 -0.70
CA THR A 17 13.85 -4.97 -2.15
C THR A 17 12.87 -5.93 -2.84
N PRO A 18 12.17 -5.51 -3.91
CA PRO A 18 11.26 -6.38 -4.63
C PRO A 18 11.89 -7.71 -5.03
N GLY A 19 11.19 -8.82 -4.77
CA GLY A 19 11.66 -10.17 -5.05
C GLY A 19 12.57 -10.78 -3.98
N ALA A 20 13.01 -10.02 -2.97
CA ALA A 20 13.79 -10.57 -1.86
C ALA A 20 12.98 -11.59 -1.05
N THR A 21 13.63 -12.63 -0.58
CA THR A 21 13.06 -13.71 0.24
C THR A 21 13.85 -13.89 1.52
N GLY A 22 13.27 -14.56 2.51
CA GLY A 22 13.96 -14.81 3.79
C GLY A 22 14.28 -13.54 4.56
N ILE A 23 13.42 -12.52 4.46
CA ILE A 23 13.65 -11.23 5.13
C ILE A 23 13.35 -11.38 6.61
N GLU A 24 14.37 -11.21 7.44
CA GLU A 24 14.23 -11.23 8.89
C GLU A 24 13.63 -9.92 9.38
N ILE A 25 12.53 -10.02 10.13
CA ILE A 25 11.88 -8.88 10.78
C ILE A 25 12.40 -8.76 12.20
N LYS A 26 12.86 -7.57 12.58
CA LYS A 26 13.49 -7.30 13.86
C LYS A 26 12.66 -6.38 14.75
N ASP A 27 12.76 -6.59 16.05
CA ASP A 27 12.26 -5.65 17.05
C ASP A 27 13.20 -4.44 17.21
N LYS A 28 12.83 -3.52 18.12
CA LYS A 28 13.64 -2.33 18.41
C LYS A 28 15.03 -2.61 19.03
N ASN A 29 15.21 -3.81 19.55
CA ASN A 29 16.48 -4.26 20.17
C ASN A 29 17.34 -5.05 19.16
N GLY A 30 16.87 -5.23 17.94
CA GLY A 30 17.55 -6.01 16.90
C GLY A 30 17.30 -7.50 16.94
N ASN A 31 16.41 -8.00 17.80
CA ASN A 31 16.09 -9.41 17.87
C ASN A 31 15.11 -9.80 16.75
N ALA A 32 15.34 -10.96 16.14
CA ALA A 32 14.42 -11.50 15.14
C ALA A 32 13.07 -11.85 15.80
N VAL A 33 11.98 -11.36 15.19
CA VAL A 33 10.60 -11.62 15.65
C VAL A 33 9.77 -12.32 14.59
N GLY A 34 10.31 -12.53 13.40
CA GLY A 34 9.67 -13.25 12.31
C GLY A 34 10.50 -13.20 11.04
N THR A 35 10.08 -13.96 10.05
CA THR A 35 10.69 -14.00 8.72
C THR A 35 9.62 -13.87 7.65
N LEU A 36 9.91 -13.11 6.61
CA LEU A 36 9.10 -12.98 5.42
C LEU A 36 9.69 -13.90 4.33
N ASP A 37 9.09 -15.07 4.14
CA ASP A 37 9.63 -16.11 3.26
C ASP A 37 9.11 -16.02 1.83
N VAL A 38 8.00 -15.33 1.61
CA VAL A 38 7.48 -15.07 0.26
C VAL A 38 8.27 -13.96 -0.43
N PRO A 39 8.38 -13.97 -1.77
CA PRO A 39 9.04 -12.88 -2.48
C PRO A 39 8.41 -11.54 -2.15
N MET A 40 9.25 -10.56 -1.84
CA MET A 40 8.82 -9.20 -1.51
C MET A 40 8.08 -8.56 -2.69
N ILE A 41 6.92 -7.99 -2.41
CA ILE A 41 6.08 -7.32 -3.39
C ILE A 41 6.70 -5.98 -3.79
N ASP A 42 6.59 -5.63 -5.07
CA ASP A 42 6.92 -4.30 -5.59
C ASP A 42 5.71 -3.36 -5.38
N PHE A 43 5.85 -2.41 -4.45
CA PHE A 43 4.84 -1.39 -4.15
C PHE A 43 5.04 -0.08 -4.92
N SER A 44 5.88 -0.05 -5.94
CA SER A 44 6.12 1.17 -6.73
C SER A 44 4.87 1.72 -7.42
N SER A 45 3.85 0.87 -7.62
CA SER A 45 2.53 1.26 -8.15
C SER A 45 1.67 2.07 -7.18
N VAL A 46 2.02 2.12 -5.89
CA VAL A 46 1.23 2.83 -4.87
C VAL A 46 1.65 4.28 -4.80
N SER A 47 0.71 5.20 -5.07
CA SER A 47 0.99 6.63 -4.97
C SER A 47 1.22 7.07 -3.53
N ARG A 48 2.21 7.93 -3.32
CA ARG A 48 2.45 8.60 -2.03
C ARG A 48 1.49 9.75 -1.76
N ARG A 49 0.69 10.13 -2.75
CA ARG A 49 -0.34 11.16 -2.65
C ARG A 49 -1.68 10.59 -3.06
N GLY A 50 -2.69 10.84 -2.23
CA GLY A 50 -4.03 10.30 -2.45
C GLY A 50 -4.07 8.78 -2.32
N SER A 51 -5.24 8.21 -2.56
CA SER A 51 -5.47 6.75 -2.52
C SER A 51 -5.51 6.24 -3.97
N LEU A 52 -4.36 6.19 -4.62
CA LEU A 52 -4.23 5.86 -6.02
C LEU A 52 -3.24 4.73 -6.25
N THR A 53 -3.62 3.80 -7.11
CA THR A 53 -2.75 2.69 -7.55
C THR A 53 -2.59 2.72 -9.06
N LEU A 54 -1.37 2.66 -9.55
CA LEU A 54 -1.05 2.61 -10.98
C LEU A 54 -1.46 1.26 -11.56
N LEU A 55 -2.28 1.27 -12.61
CA LEU A 55 -2.72 0.07 -13.32
C LEU A 55 -2.07 -0.08 -14.69
N SER A 56 -1.63 1.01 -15.28
CA SER A 56 -0.84 1.06 -16.51
C SER A 56 0.05 2.28 -16.46
N GLN A 57 0.95 2.43 -17.40
CA GLN A 57 1.84 3.59 -17.43
C GLN A 57 1.11 4.95 -17.51
N GLY A 58 -0.12 4.96 -17.99
CA GLY A 58 -0.90 6.19 -18.18
C GLY A 58 -2.11 6.34 -17.26
N TYR A 59 -2.47 5.31 -16.49
CA TYR A 59 -3.70 5.28 -15.71
C TYR A 59 -3.50 4.73 -14.30
N GLY A 60 -4.17 5.35 -13.34
CA GLY A 60 -4.32 4.86 -11.98
C GLY A 60 -5.79 4.70 -11.60
N VAL A 61 -6.05 3.90 -10.57
CA VAL A 61 -7.38 3.65 -10.02
C VAL A 61 -7.46 4.15 -8.58
N SER A 62 -8.63 4.67 -8.22
CA SER A 62 -8.97 5.09 -6.87
C SER A 62 -10.45 4.87 -6.61
N ALA A 63 -10.87 4.95 -5.34
CA ALA A 63 -12.27 5.05 -4.99
C ALA A 63 -12.87 6.37 -5.50
N LYS A 64 -14.08 6.32 -6.06
CA LYS A 64 -14.76 7.50 -6.60
C LYS A 64 -15.06 8.55 -5.52
N HIS A 65 -15.49 8.10 -4.34
CA HIS A 65 -15.89 8.97 -3.23
C HIS A 65 -14.71 9.63 -2.50
N GLY A 66 -13.59 8.93 -2.41
CA GLY A 66 -12.40 9.38 -1.67
C GLY A 66 -11.19 9.64 -2.55
N GLY A 67 -11.40 9.62 -3.87
CA GLY A 67 -10.30 9.74 -4.82
C GLY A 67 -9.60 11.09 -4.77
N LEU A 68 -8.70 11.28 -5.70
CA LEU A 68 -7.94 12.51 -5.88
C LEU A 68 -8.81 13.74 -6.22
N GLY A 69 -10.01 13.87 -5.60
CA GLY A 69 -11.00 14.89 -5.95
C GLY A 69 -10.41 16.27 -6.19
N ASP A 70 -9.46 16.64 -5.34
CA ASP A 70 -8.75 17.92 -5.43
C ASP A 70 -7.23 17.75 -5.54
N VAL A 71 -6.72 16.51 -5.59
CA VAL A 71 -5.30 16.24 -5.74
C VAL A 71 -4.98 16.04 -7.22
N ASN A 72 -4.53 17.11 -7.86
CA ASN A 72 -4.14 17.08 -9.26
C ASN A 72 -2.81 16.34 -9.52
N ASN A 73 -2.18 15.81 -8.50
CA ASN A 73 -0.86 15.19 -8.59
C ASN A 73 -0.83 13.83 -7.90
N ALA A 74 -0.24 12.85 -8.58
CA ALA A 74 0.19 11.58 -7.99
C ALA A 74 1.72 11.55 -7.86
N SER A 75 2.25 10.72 -6.98
CA SER A 75 3.69 10.55 -6.80
C SER A 75 4.02 9.08 -6.72
N PHE A 76 4.88 8.60 -7.61
CA PHE A 76 5.29 7.21 -7.71
C PHE A 76 6.81 7.07 -7.70
N GLY A 77 7.26 5.84 -7.51
CA GLY A 77 8.67 5.49 -7.57
C GLY A 77 9.50 6.00 -6.39
N TYR A 78 10.80 5.73 -6.45
CA TYR A 78 11.72 6.04 -5.36
C TYR A 78 12.10 7.53 -5.32
N ASP A 79 12.14 8.20 -6.49
CA ASP A 79 12.50 9.61 -6.61
C ASP A 79 11.35 10.56 -6.26
N LYS A 80 10.18 10.02 -5.92
CA LYS A 80 8.99 10.80 -5.54
C LYS A 80 8.55 11.81 -6.62
N ASN A 81 8.72 11.46 -7.87
CA ASN A 81 8.29 12.31 -8.98
C ASN A 81 6.79 12.54 -8.94
N ASN A 82 6.38 13.76 -9.23
CA ASN A 82 4.98 14.15 -9.30
C ASN A 82 4.45 14.04 -10.73
N TYR A 83 3.24 13.51 -10.84
CA TYR A 83 2.52 13.36 -12.11
C TYR A 83 1.19 14.05 -12.03
N THR A 84 0.90 14.90 -13.02
CA THR A 84 -0.37 15.61 -13.08
C THR A 84 -1.47 14.70 -13.60
N VAL A 85 -2.60 14.67 -12.90
CA VAL A 85 -3.82 14.02 -13.35
C VAL A 85 -4.56 14.98 -14.28
N VAL A 86 -4.76 14.59 -15.55
CA VAL A 86 -5.41 15.43 -16.56
C VAL A 86 -6.87 15.04 -16.81
N LYS A 87 -7.30 13.87 -16.38
CA LYS A 87 -8.68 13.42 -16.50
C LYS A 87 -9.03 12.43 -15.41
N ASN A 88 -10.21 12.62 -14.83
CA ASN A 88 -10.80 11.73 -13.84
C ASN A 88 -12.05 11.08 -14.44
N ASN A 89 -11.98 9.78 -14.73
CA ASN A 89 -13.07 9.01 -15.32
C ASN A 89 -13.79 8.23 -14.21
N LYS A 90 -14.86 8.82 -13.69
CA LYS A 90 -15.67 8.19 -12.63
C LYS A 90 -16.62 7.18 -13.23
N HIS A 91 -16.66 5.98 -12.64
CA HIS A 91 -17.65 4.97 -13.03
C HIS A 91 -19.06 5.43 -12.65
N SER A 92 -20.06 5.19 -13.50
CA SER A 92 -21.44 5.66 -13.28
C SER A 92 -22.12 4.97 -12.09
N GLY A 93 -21.95 3.67 -11.94
CA GLY A 93 -22.65 2.85 -10.94
C GLY A 93 -21.77 2.33 -9.80
N LEU A 94 -20.47 2.22 -9.99
CA LEU A 94 -19.55 1.66 -8.99
C LEU A 94 -18.67 2.73 -8.38
N ASP A 95 -18.18 2.46 -7.17
CA ASP A 95 -17.35 3.39 -6.40
C ASP A 95 -15.87 3.29 -6.79
N PHE A 96 -15.59 3.49 -8.07
CA PHE A 96 -14.21 3.65 -8.52
C PHE A 96 -14.08 4.69 -9.62
N SER A 97 -12.86 5.19 -9.81
CA SER A 97 -12.52 6.09 -10.91
C SER A 97 -11.13 5.77 -11.46
N LEU A 98 -10.97 5.98 -12.77
CA LEU A 98 -9.70 5.89 -13.47
C LEU A 98 -9.15 7.28 -13.72
N HIS A 99 -7.92 7.51 -13.29
CA HIS A 99 -7.20 8.78 -13.44
C HIS A 99 -6.18 8.66 -14.56
N ARG A 100 -6.24 9.55 -15.54
CA ARG A 100 -5.25 9.64 -16.60
C ARG A 100 -4.18 10.66 -16.23
N PHE A 101 -2.91 10.29 -16.45
CA PHE A 101 -1.77 11.18 -16.23
C PHE A 101 -1.37 11.94 -17.48
N SER A 102 -0.75 13.12 -17.29
CA SER A 102 -0.28 13.99 -18.37
C SER A 102 0.87 13.39 -19.18
N LYS A 103 1.60 12.44 -18.60
CA LYS A 103 2.73 11.72 -19.23
C LYS A 103 2.79 10.28 -18.73
N LEU A 104 3.48 9.43 -19.46
CA LEU A 104 3.69 8.04 -19.05
C LEU A 104 4.60 7.95 -17.82
N ILE A 105 4.25 7.06 -16.90
CA ILE A 105 5.00 6.78 -15.70
C ILE A 105 5.88 5.56 -15.98
N THR A 106 7.18 5.74 -16.00
CA THR A 106 8.15 4.70 -16.40
C THR A 106 8.98 4.18 -15.23
N GLU A 107 9.03 4.90 -14.10
CA GLU A 107 9.79 4.50 -12.91
C GLU A 107 9.01 3.65 -11.90
N ALA A 108 7.78 3.30 -12.22
CA ALA A 108 6.95 2.44 -11.37
C ALA A 108 6.38 1.28 -12.19
N ALA A 109 6.33 0.11 -11.59
CA ALA A 109 5.68 -1.05 -12.19
C ALA A 109 4.17 -1.00 -11.90
N PRO A 110 3.29 -0.97 -12.92
CA PRO A 110 1.86 -1.06 -12.70
C PRO A 110 1.48 -2.32 -11.91
N ALA A 111 0.46 -2.21 -11.07
CA ALA A 111 -0.06 -3.35 -10.33
C ALA A 111 -0.87 -4.26 -11.24
N ASP A 112 -0.70 -5.57 -11.08
CA ASP A 112 -1.55 -6.55 -11.73
C ASP A 112 -2.91 -6.61 -11.05
N ILE A 113 -3.96 -6.78 -11.85
CA ILE A 113 -5.33 -6.99 -11.35
C ILE A 113 -5.58 -8.49 -11.27
N ASN A 114 -6.01 -8.96 -10.11
CA ASN A 114 -6.46 -10.33 -9.98
C ASN A 114 -7.84 -10.49 -10.63
N ILE A 115 -7.87 -11.15 -11.77
CA ILE A 115 -9.11 -11.44 -12.54
C ILE A 115 -9.65 -12.85 -12.29
N SER A 116 -8.98 -13.65 -11.46
CA SER A 116 -9.41 -15.03 -11.19
C SER A 116 -10.70 -15.10 -10.39
N GLY A 117 -11.01 -14.08 -9.59
CA GLY A 117 -12.15 -14.08 -8.67
C GLY A 117 -12.05 -15.12 -7.55
N GLN A 118 -10.86 -15.64 -7.26
CA GLN A 118 -10.62 -16.75 -6.32
C GLN A 118 -9.80 -16.32 -5.11
N LEU A 119 -9.94 -15.08 -4.64
CA LEU A 119 -9.13 -14.54 -3.52
C LEU A 119 -9.37 -15.27 -2.19
N SER A 120 -10.48 -15.97 -2.03
CA SER A 120 -10.79 -16.78 -0.84
C SER A 120 -10.14 -18.18 -0.86
N ASP A 121 -9.48 -18.57 -1.94
CA ASP A 121 -8.79 -19.85 -2.03
C ASP A 121 -7.50 -19.81 -1.20
N SER A 122 -7.57 -20.35 0.03
CA SER A 122 -6.45 -20.39 0.96
C SER A 122 -5.31 -21.32 0.52
N SER A 123 -5.53 -22.18 -0.48
CA SER A 123 -4.44 -22.99 -1.06
C SER A 123 -3.53 -22.17 -1.97
N GLN A 124 -4.05 -21.09 -2.56
CA GLN A 124 -3.30 -20.20 -3.42
C GLN A 124 -2.89 -18.89 -2.72
N TYR A 125 -3.78 -18.35 -1.87
CA TYR A 125 -3.60 -17.06 -1.21
C TYR A 125 -3.48 -17.27 0.31
N THR A 126 -2.26 -17.41 0.78
CA THR A 126 -1.96 -17.70 2.20
C THR A 126 -1.65 -16.46 3.01
N ALA A 127 -1.27 -15.37 2.36
CA ALA A 127 -0.95 -14.10 2.99
C ALA A 127 -1.38 -12.93 2.13
N PHE A 128 -1.75 -11.83 2.78
CA PHE A 128 -2.10 -10.58 2.14
C PHE A 128 -1.29 -9.45 2.72
N TYR A 129 -0.94 -8.49 1.87
CA TYR A 129 -0.19 -7.30 2.24
C TYR A 129 -0.95 -6.05 1.84
N ARG A 130 -0.76 -4.98 2.62
CA ARG A 130 -1.31 -3.66 2.31
C ARG A 130 -0.19 -2.64 2.33
N ALA A 131 -0.26 -1.71 1.40
CA ALA A 131 0.55 -0.50 1.42
C ALA A 131 -0.32 0.69 1.02
N GLY A 132 -0.06 1.84 1.60
CA GLY A 132 -0.82 3.05 1.31
C GLY A 132 -0.20 4.30 1.92
N ALA A 133 -0.72 5.46 1.47
CA ALA A 133 -0.29 6.80 1.87
C ALA A 133 -1.33 7.52 2.75
N GLY A 134 -2.08 6.79 3.54
CA GLY A 134 -3.05 7.36 4.47
C GLY A 134 -2.39 8.26 5.52
N THR A 135 -3.19 9.09 6.18
CA THR A 135 -2.71 9.92 7.29
C THR A 135 -2.17 9.04 8.42
N GLN A 136 -0.95 9.33 8.85
CA GLN A 136 -0.27 8.56 9.88
C GLN A 136 -0.31 9.28 11.22
N TYR A 137 -0.50 8.50 12.29
CA TYR A 137 -0.50 8.99 13.66
C TYR A 137 0.36 8.10 14.54
N ILE A 138 1.08 8.71 15.48
CA ILE A 138 1.65 8.02 16.63
C ILE A 138 0.65 8.14 17.77
N LYS A 139 0.25 7.03 18.37
CA LYS A 139 -0.60 7.01 19.55
C LYS A 139 0.23 6.68 20.78
N GLU A 140 0.35 7.63 21.69
CA GLU A 140 1.02 7.45 22.97
C GLU A 140 0.18 6.58 23.94
N ARG A 141 0.81 6.06 24.97
CA ARG A 141 0.09 5.30 26.05
C ARG A 141 -0.99 6.12 26.73
N SER A 142 -0.80 7.43 26.81
CA SER A 142 -1.80 8.40 27.31
C SER A 142 -3.07 8.48 26.46
N GLY A 143 -3.08 7.86 25.27
CA GLY A 143 -4.13 7.99 24.29
C GLY A 143 -3.99 9.20 23.37
N LYS A 144 -3.03 10.10 23.63
CA LYS A 144 -2.73 11.22 22.74
C LYS A 144 -2.29 10.72 21.38
N GLN A 145 -2.81 11.34 20.32
CA GLN A 145 -2.42 11.08 18.95
C GLN A 145 -1.62 12.27 18.40
N THR A 146 -0.48 11.98 17.81
CA THR A 146 0.35 12.98 17.15
C THR A 146 0.43 12.64 15.66
N HIS A 147 0.03 13.60 14.82
CA HIS A 147 0.10 13.46 13.38
C HIS A 147 1.56 13.49 12.91
N ILE A 148 1.92 12.54 12.03
CA ILE A 148 3.22 12.50 11.38
C ILE A 148 3.08 13.19 10.02
N PRO A 149 3.69 14.36 9.81
CA PRO A 149 3.63 15.05 8.53
C PRO A 149 4.50 14.35 7.48
N GLY A 150 4.13 14.47 6.22
CA GLY A 150 4.94 14.01 5.09
C GLY A 150 4.15 13.14 4.11
N THR A 151 4.77 12.92 2.97
CA THR A 151 4.27 12.03 1.91
C THR A 151 5.11 10.76 1.89
N PHE A 152 4.64 9.72 2.52
CA PHE A 152 5.31 8.43 2.59
C PHE A 152 4.27 7.30 2.62
N LEU A 153 4.74 6.09 2.33
CA LEU A 153 3.93 4.89 2.43
C LEU A 153 4.19 4.19 3.76
N THR A 154 3.16 3.53 4.25
CA THR A 154 3.27 2.50 5.28
C THR A 154 2.55 1.25 4.85
N GLY A 155 2.99 0.11 5.31
CA GLY A 155 2.36 -1.16 4.97
C GLY A 155 2.85 -2.30 5.83
N GLY A 156 2.25 -3.45 5.63
CA GLY A 156 2.59 -4.67 6.33
C GLY A 156 1.63 -5.81 5.99
N THR A 157 1.76 -6.89 6.74
CA THR A 157 0.84 -8.01 6.64
C THR A 157 -0.57 -7.63 7.11
N VAL A 158 -1.55 -8.18 6.44
CA VAL A 158 -2.95 -8.00 6.78
C VAL A 158 -3.35 -9.03 7.84
N GLY A 159 -4.19 -8.63 8.79
CA GLY A 159 -4.82 -9.53 9.75
C GLY A 159 -5.92 -10.38 9.11
N THR A 160 -7.06 -10.48 9.78
CA THR A 160 -8.17 -11.30 9.28
C THR A 160 -8.79 -10.68 8.00
N PRO A 161 -8.76 -11.38 6.87
CA PRO A 161 -9.44 -10.95 5.66
C PRO A 161 -10.95 -11.26 5.76
N TRP A 162 -11.77 -10.40 5.17
CA TRP A 162 -13.20 -10.63 5.00
C TRP A 162 -13.56 -10.70 3.52
N TYR A 163 -14.33 -11.72 3.17
CA TYR A 163 -14.72 -11.99 1.79
C TYR A 163 -16.23 -11.84 1.56
N SER A 164 -16.60 -11.50 0.34
CA SER A 164 -17.94 -11.73 -0.22
C SER A 164 -17.79 -12.72 -1.37
N GLY A 165 -18.24 -13.96 -1.14
CA GLY A 165 -17.90 -15.05 -2.04
C GLY A 165 -16.37 -15.20 -2.14
N ASN A 166 -15.84 -15.11 -3.35
CA ASN A 166 -14.40 -15.22 -3.62
C ASN A 166 -13.66 -13.87 -3.62
N ASN A 167 -14.36 -12.77 -3.41
CA ASN A 167 -13.75 -11.44 -3.48
C ASN A 167 -13.36 -10.94 -2.09
N LEU A 168 -12.13 -10.50 -1.95
CA LEU A 168 -11.67 -9.81 -0.74
C LEU A 168 -12.33 -8.43 -0.67
N ILE A 169 -13.14 -8.20 0.37
CA ILE A 169 -13.83 -6.92 0.57
C ILE A 169 -13.08 -6.03 1.54
N SER A 170 -12.63 -6.60 2.64
CA SER A 170 -12.01 -5.85 3.71
C SER A 170 -11.01 -6.73 4.47
N SER A 171 -10.19 -6.08 5.27
CA SER A 171 -9.23 -6.75 6.15
C SER A 171 -8.99 -5.91 7.38
N SER A 172 -8.79 -6.57 8.53
CA SER A 172 -8.28 -5.89 9.71
C SER A 172 -6.79 -5.55 9.53
N PRO A 173 -6.26 -4.53 10.24
CA PRO A 173 -4.81 -4.38 10.39
C PRO A 173 -4.21 -5.64 11.00
N GLY A 174 -3.04 -6.06 10.52
CA GLY A 174 -2.29 -7.14 11.13
C GLY A 174 -1.86 -6.78 12.56
N ASP A 175 -1.65 -7.78 13.40
CA ASP A 175 -1.20 -7.58 14.79
C ASP A 175 0.08 -6.76 14.90
N THR A 176 0.96 -6.91 13.94
CA THR A 176 2.21 -6.16 13.86
C THR A 176 2.00 -4.66 13.71
N TYR A 177 0.93 -4.26 13.06
CA TYR A 177 0.61 -2.86 12.82
C TYR A 177 0.23 -2.12 14.09
N ASN A 178 -0.53 -2.77 14.97
CA ASN A 178 -0.98 -2.19 16.24
C ASN A 178 0.08 -2.26 17.35
N LYS A 179 1.11 -3.07 17.15
CA LYS A 179 2.21 -3.27 18.11
C LYS A 179 3.49 -2.54 17.72
N SER A 180 3.45 -1.67 16.70
CA SER A 180 4.59 -0.83 16.38
C SER A 180 4.87 0.08 17.57
N GLN A 181 5.92 -0.24 18.28
CA GLN A 181 6.45 0.55 19.37
C GLN A 181 7.65 1.30 18.78
N GLY A 182 7.38 2.48 18.26
CA GLY A 182 8.44 3.34 17.76
C GLY A 182 9.39 3.77 18.86
#